data_911f942a984d0a0e66deb7b9a74656c3
#
_entry.id   911f942a984d0a0e66deb7b9a74656c3
#
_cell.length_a   1.000
_cell.length_b   1.000
_cell.length_c   1.000
_cell.angle_alpha   90.00
_cell.angle_beta   90.00
_cell.angle_gamma   90.00
#
_symmetry.space_group_name_H-M   'P 1'
#
loop_
_entity.id
_entity.type
_entity.pdbx_description
1 polymer ?
#
loop_
_entity_poly.entity_id
_entity_poly.type
_entity_poly.pdbx_seq_one_letter_code
_entity_poly.pdbx_strand_id
1 'polypeptide(L)'
;LWHYQAIVVSPNLLSTTPGAGTAYLTTFRDNTGNFLDGGKHYELRVPANPPVKRFWAISAYDPTTRSLLDVGGNVNKSVGSLDDPVANSDGSVDVYFGPKAPKGKEKNWVPTHPEKGFFLVFRFYGPTEGYMDKTWVLNDLELLK
;
A
#
# COMPACT_ATOMS: atom_id res chain seq x y z
N LEU A 1 -3.72 -10.80 3.60
CA LEU A 1 -5.18 -10.72 3.29
C LEU A 1 -5.50 -9.62 2.27
N TRP A 2 -4.77 -9.63 1.17
CA TRP A 2 -4.96 -8.67 0.09
C TRP A 2 -6.05 -9.11 -0.88
N HIS A 3 -6.92 -8.18 -1.24
CA HIS A 3 -7.95 -8.39 -2.25
C HIS A 3 -7.51 -7.75 -3.57
N TYR A 4 -7.50 -8.54 -4.62
CA TYR A 4 -7.31 -8.03 -5.97
C TYR A 4 -8.56 -7.28 -6.40
N GLN A 5 -8.43 -5.98 -6.56
CA GLN A 5 -9.52 -5.16 -7.06
C GLN A 5 -9.32 -4.85 -8.54
N ALA A 6 -10.17 -5.46 -9.33
CA ALA A 6 -10.29 -5.10 -10.73
C ALA A 6 -11.39 -4.07 -10.97
N ILE A 7 -12.04 -3.57 -9.96
CA ILE A 7 -13.40 -3.41 -10.12
C ILE A 7 -13.96 -2.22 -9.68
N VAL A 8 -13.84 -1.29 -9.47
CA VAL A 8 -14.84 -0.38 -8.91
C VAL A 8 -15.29 0.68 -9.91
N VAL A 9 -14.69 0.76 -11.07
CA VAL A 9 -14.80 1.98 -11.80
C VAL A 9 -15.18 1.87 -13.27
N SER A 10 -14.72 0.91 -13.97
CA SER A 10 -15.24 0.58 -15.32
C SER A 10 -14.54 -0.65 -15.91
N PRO A 11 -15.17 -1.36 -16.86
CA PRO A 11 -14.51 -2.40 -17.64
C PRO A 11 -13.22 -1.94 -18.35
N ASN A 12 -13.11 -0.66 -18.65
CA ASN A 12 -11.93 -0.07 -19.30
C ASN A 12 -10.70 0.03 -18.38
N LEU A 13 -10.88 -0.08 -17.08
CA LEU A 13 -9.77 -0.13 -16.11
C LEU A 13 -9.27 -1.56 -15.86
N LEU A 14 -9.99 -2.55 -16.38
CA LEU A 14 -9.57 -3.93 -16.42
C LEU A 14 -8.63 -4.15 -17.60
N SER A 15 -7.45 -3.58 -17.56
CA SER A 15 -6.46 -3.94 -18.56
C SER A 15 -5.95 -5.34 -18.27
N THR A 16 -6.23 -6.27 -19.17
CA THR A 16 -5.63 -7.61 -19.21
C THR A 16 -4.30 -7.62 -19.97
N THR A 17 -3.87 -6.46 -20.47
CA THR A 17 -2.64 -6.30 -21.22
C THR A 17 -1.50 -5.96 -20.28
N PRO A 18 -0.47 -6.79 -20.14
CA PRO A 18 0.69 -6.50 -19.31
C PRO A 18 1.34 -5.17 -19.68
N GLY A 19 1.65 -4.37 -18.66
CA GLY A 19 2.26 -3.05 -18.82
C GLY A 19 1.31 -1.91 -19.16
N ALA A 20 0.01 -2.16 -19.28
CA ALA A 20 -1.01 -1.14 -19.53
C ALA A 20 -1.92 -0.93 -18.31
N GLY A 21 -2.47 0.29 -18.18
CA GLY A 21 -3.44 0.62 -17.14
C GLY A 21 -2.87 0.67 -15.72
N THR A 22 -3.76 0.46 -14.75
CA THR A 22 -3.45 0.45 -13.32
C THR A 22 -4.18 -0.73 -12.67
N ALA A 23 -3.52 -1.40 -11.74
CA ALA A 23 -4.12 -2.46 -10.95
C ALA A 23 -3.99 -2.16 -9.45
N TYR A 24 -4.82 -2.82 -8.65
CA TYR A 24 -4.96 -2.52 -7.24
C TYR A 24 -4.99 -3.78 -6.39
N LEU A 25 -4.30 -3.74 -5.24
CA LEU A 25 -4.52 -4.63 -4.12
C LEU A 25 -5.04 -3.82 -2.95
N THR A 26 -6.06 -4.32 -2.27
CA THR A 26 -6.68 -3.64 -1.13
C THR A 26 -6.71 -4.56 0.08
N THR A 27 -6.39 -4.03 1.25
CA THR A 27 -6.57 -4.73 2.50
C THR A 27 -7.19 -3.85 3.57
N PHE A 28 -8.05 -4.45 4.40
CA PHE A 28 -8.70 -3.85 5.56
C PHE A 28 -8.18 -4.45 6.87
N ARG A 29 -7.34 -5.49 6.78
CA ARG A 29 -6.95 -6.32 7.92
C ARG A 29 -5.45 -6.56 7.93
N ASP A 30 -4.93 -6.77 9.14
CA ASP A 30 -3.57 -7.23 9.37
C ASP A 30 -3.43 -8.75 9.18
N ASN A 31 -2.23 -9.27 9.38
CA ASN A 31 -1.89 -10.69 9.27
C ASN A 31 -2.62 -11.57 10.31
N THR A 32 -3.15 -11.00 11.38
CA THR A 32 -3.93 -11.70 12.41
C THR A 32 -5.43 -11.68 12.13
N GLY A 33 -5.87 -10.96 11.08
CA GLY A 33 -7.27 -10.83 10.68
C GLY A 33 -8.03 -9.67 11.36
N ASN A 34 -7.37 -8.86 12.18
CA ASN A 34 -7.98 -7.69 12.79
C ASN A 34 -8.07 -6.53 11.79
N PHE A 35 -9.11 -5.70 11.93
CA PHE A 35 -9.20 -4.46 11.16
C PHE A 35 -8.06 -3.50 11.51
N LEU A 36 -7.62 -2.76 10.49
CA LEU A 36 -6.55 -1.80 10.66
C LEU A 36 -7.00 -0.59 11.49
N ASP A 37 -6.24 -0.31 12.53
CA ASP A 37 -6.49 0.73 13.54
C ASP A 37 -5.41 1.81 13.44
N GLY A 38 -5.78 3.03 13.15
CA GLY A 38 -4.82 4.12 12.94
C GLY A 38 -4.08 4.57 14.19
N GLY A 39 -4.52 4.15 15.38
CA GLY A 39 -3.79 4.37 16.64
C GLY A 39 -2.62 3.41 16.86
N LYS A 40 -2.50 2.38 16.03
CA LYS A 40 -1.45 1.36 16.09
C LYS A 40 -0.38 1.57 15.04
N HIS A 41 0.74 0.87 15.20
CA HIS A 41 1.83 0.88 14.23
C HIS A 41 1.90 -0.45 13.48
N TYR A 42 2.08 -0.36 12.18
CA TYR A 42 2.18 -1.53 11.31
C TYR A 42 3.38 -1.41 10.37
N GLU A 43 3.88 -2.56 9.93
CA GLU A 43 4.89 -2.69 8.90
C GLU A 43 4.36 -3.54 7.75
N LEU A 44 4.64 -3.12 6.54
CA LEU A 44 4.43 -3.89 5.32
C LEU A 44 5.75 -4.04 4.59
N ARG A 45 6.22 -5.26 4.43
CA ARG A 45 7.33 -5.55 3.54
C ARG A 45 6.84 -5.72 2.11
N VAL A 46 7.22 -4.79 1.25
CA VAL A 46 7.03 -4.87 -0.19
C VAL A 46 8.21 -5.65 -0.76
N PRO A 47 8.00 -6.87 -1.29
CA PRO A 47 9.09 -7.66 -1.86
C PRO A 47 9.79 -6.96 -3.02
N ALA A 48 11.03 -7.31 -3.26
CA ALA A 48 11.80 -6.77 -4.39
C ALA A 48 11.07 -7.01 -5.73
N ASN A 49 11.38 -6.15 -6.69
CA ASN A 49 10.87 -6.23 -8.06
C ASN A 49 9.33 -6.28 -8.15
N PRO A 50 8.59 -5.31 -7.58
CA PRO A 50 7.16 -5.23 -7.79
C PRO A 50 6.81 -5.26 -9.29
N PRO A 51 5.78 -5.99 -9.71
CA PRO A 51 5.47 -6.25 -11.12
C PRO A 51 4.82 -5.03 -11.78
N VAL A 52 5.58 -3.97 -11.96
CA VAL A 52 5.17 -2.71 -12.58
C VAL A 52 6.13 -2.30 -13.69
N LYS A 53 5.56 -1.77 -14.78
CA LYS A 53 6.34 -1.17 -15.85
C LYS A 53 6.76 0.27 -15.54
N ARG A 54 5.96 0.98 -14.72
CA ARG A 54 6.15 2.39 -14.42
C ARG A 54 6.56 2.60 -12.97
N PHE A 55 5.61 2.53 -12.05
CA PHE A 55 5.84 2.73 -10.63
C PHE A 55 4.72 2.06 -9.81
N TRP A 56 4.94 1.94 -8.52
CA TRP A 56 3.94 1.54 -7.53
C TRP A 56 3.78 2.61 -6.46
N ALA A 57 2.65 2.63 -5.79
CA ALA A 57 2.39 3.47 -4.62
C ALA A 57 1.41 2.79 -3.67
N ILE A 58 1.56 3.05 -2.37
CA ILE A 58 0.62 2.60 -1.35
C ILE A 58 0.12 3.81 -0.57
N SER A 59 -1.18 3.84 -0.30
CA SER A 59 -1.85 4.94 0.42
C SER A 59 -2.87 4.41 1.40
N ALA A 60 -3.10 5.15 2.49
CA ALA A 60 -4.14 4.89 3.47
C ALA A 60 -5.41 5.68 3.16
N TYR A 61 -6.55 5.02 3.30
CA TYR A 61 -7.89 5.56 3.03
C TYR A 61 -8.81 5.42 4.22
N ASP A 62 -9.72 6.36 4.38
CA ASP A 62 -10.80 6.32 5.35
C ASP A 62 -11.91 5.37 4.85
N PRO A 63 -12.29 4.34 5.62
CA PRO A 63 -13.30 3.37 5.21
C PRO A 63 -14.71 3.96 5.13
N THR A 64 -14.96 5.09 5.78
CA THR A 64 -16.27 5.75 5.80
C THR A 64 -16.46 6.67 4.59
N THR A 65 -15.48 7.53 4.35
CA THR A 65 -15.55 8.53 3.26
C THR A 65 -15.02 8.02 1.93
N ARG A 66 -14.23 6.95 1.94
CA ARG A 66 -13.53 6.38 0.76
C ARG A 66 -12.51 7.33 0.13
N SER A 67 -12.18 8.42 0.81
CA SER A 67 -11.12 9.36 0.43
C SER A 67 -9.79 9.00 1.09
N LEU A 68 -8.71 9.64 0.66
CA LEU A 68 -7.43 9.56 1.38
C LEU A 68 -7.65 9.91 2.85
N LEU A 69 -7.01 9.16 3.74
CA LEU A 69 -7.14 9.35 5.17
C LEU A 69 -6.70 10.76 5.56
N ASP A 70 -7.60 11.51 6.18
CA ASP A 70 -7.28 12.83 6.69
C ASP A 70 -6.54 12.69 8.02
N VAL A 71 -5.29 13.10 8.03
CA VAL A 71 -4.39 13.07 9.20
C VAL A 71 -4.00 14.47 9.65
N GLY A 72 -4.60 15.49 9.02
CA GLY A 72 -4.21 16.90 9.23
C GLY A 72 -2.85 17.24 8.63
N GLY A 73 -2.56 18.53 8.51
CA GLY A 73 -1.27 19.03 8.06
C GLY A 73 -0.94 18.73 6.58
N ASN A 74 0.22 19.21 6.16
CA ASN A 74 0.76 18.97 4.81
C ASN A 74 1.81 17.85 4.86
N VAL A 75 1.34 16.62 5.10
CA VAL A 75 2.19 15.42 5.16
C VAL A 75 1.95 14.53 3.96
N ASN A 76 2.98 13.80 3.53
CA ASN A 76 2.83 12.84 2.46
C ASN A 76 1.92 11.69 2.93
N LYS A 77 0.86 11.43 2.18
CA LYS A 77 -0.17 10.42 2.50
C LYS A 77 0.03 9.12 1.71
N SER A 78 1.15 8.99 1.06
CA SER A 78 1.51 7.79 0.30
C SER A 78 3.01 7.56 0.32
N VAL A 79 3.41 6.31 0.08
CA VAL A 79 4.79 5.91 -0.19
C VAL A 79 4.78 5.11 -1.49
N GLY A 80 5.73 5.40 -2.37
CA GLY A 80 5.86 4.69 -3.64
C GLY A 80 7.28 4.74 -4.19
N SER A 81 7.51 4.04 -5.28
CA SER A 81 8.85 3.95 -5.89
C SER A 81 9.38 5.29 -6.42
N LEU A 82 8.50 6.30 -6.62
CA LEU A 82 8.90 7.64 -7.04
C LEU A 82 9.30 8.55 -5.87
N ASP A 83 9.00 8.15 -4.63
CA ASP A 83 9.33 8.90 -3.42
C ASP A 83 10.73 8.58 -2.90
N ASP A 84 11.49 7.78 -3.62
CA ASP A 84 12.83 7.32 -3.25
C ASP A 84 12.86 6.72 -1.81
N PRO A 85 12.02 5.69 -1.54
CA PRO A 85 12.01 5.04 -0.24
C PRO A 85 13.32 4.30 0.01
N VAL A 86 13.69 4.18 1.27
CA VAL A 86 14.89 3.44 1.66
C VAL A 86 14.64 1.95 1.48
N ALA A 87 15.36 1.33 0.54
CA ALA A 87 15.30 -0.10 0.28
C ALA A 87 16.23 -0.89 1.22
N ASN A 88 15.87 -2.12 1.48
CA ASN A 88 16.71 -3.10 2.15
C ASN A 88 17.80 -3.64 1.19
N SER A 89 18.79 -4.36 1.74
CA SER A 89 19.89 -4.93 0.96
C SER A 89 19.44 -5.96 -0.10
N ASP A 90 18.28 -6.55 0.08
CA ASP A 90 17.66 -7.50 -0.87
C ASP A 90 16.76 -6.82 -1.91
N GLY A 91 16.66 -5.50 -1.87
CA GLY A 91 15.81 -4.69 -2.77
C GLY A 91 14.34 -4.62 -2.33
N SER A 92 13.95 -5.23 -1.23
CA SER A 92 12.62 -5.03 -0.64
C SER A 92 12.51 -3.67 0.02
N VAL A 93 11.27 -3.20 0.25
CA VAL A 93 10.98 -1.92 0.91
C VAL A 93 10.03 -2.16 2.07
N ASP A 94 10.47 -1.80 3.28
CA ASP A 94 9.59 -1.82 4.44
C ASP A 94 8.85 -0.48 4.52
N VAL A 95 7.52 -0.51 4.48
CA VAL A 95 6.63 0.65 4.60
C VAL A 95 5.93 0.61 5.95
N TYR A 96 5.96 1.73 6.65
CA TYR A 96 5.42 1.86 8.01
C TYR A 96 4.13 2.67 7.98
N PHE A 97 3.16 2.26 8.80
CA PHE A 97 1.88 2.94 9.00
C PHE A 97 1.68 3.19 10.48
N GLY A 98 1.25 4.38 10.84
CA GLY A 98 1.02 4.73 12.24
C GLY A 98 0.90 6.23 12.44
N PRO A 99 0.46 6.68 13.63
CA PRO A 99 0.28 8.11 13.94
C PRO A 99 1.60 8.88 14.04
N LYS A 100 2.72 8.16 14.17
CA LYS A 100 4.07 8.75 14.24
C LYS A 100 5.04 7.94 13.39
N ALA A 101 5.94 8.64 12.69
CA ALA A 101 7.02 8.00 11.96
C ALA A 101 7.99 7.28 12.91
N PRO A 102 8.42 6.04 12.61
CA PRO A 102 9.55 5.44 13.29
C PRO A 102 10.82 6.24 13.01
N LYS A 103 11.65 6.41 14.03
CA LYS A 103 12.90 7.19 13.92
C LYS A 103 13.80 6.67 12.79
N GLY A 104 14.17 7.56 11.86
CA GLY A 104 15.02 7.23 10.71
C GLY A 104 14.30 6.48 9.59
N LYS A 105 12.97 6.39 9.63
CA LYS A 105 12.12 5.72 8.62
C LYS A 105 11.08 6.67 8.03
N GLU A 106 11.28 7.96 8.14
CA GLU A 106 10.34 9.01 7.74
C GLU A 106 10.01 8.94 6.24
N LYS A 107 10.95 8.55 5.39
CA LYS A 107 10.75 8.36 3.95
C LYS A 107 9.84 7.18 3.61
N ASN A 108 9.76 6.20 4.49
CA ASN A 108 9.01 4.97 4.30
C ASN A 108 7.71 4.95 5.11
N TRP A 109 7.27 6.09 5.61
CA TRP A 109 6.14 6.18 6.51
C TRP A 109 4.92 6.81 5.87
N VAL A 110 3.77 6.18 6.08
CA VAL A 110 2.44 6.69 5.74
C VAL A 110 1.72 7.00 7.05
N PRO A 111 1.34 8.27 7.29
CA PRO A 111 0.66 8.67 8.51
C PRO A 111 -0.76 8.09 8.59
N THR A 112 -1.19 7.76 9.82
CA THR A 112 -2.55 7.35 10.13
C THR A 112 -3.17 8.26 11.18
N HIS A 113 -4.51 8.27 11.27
CA HIS A 113 -5.23 9.05 12.28
C HIS A 113 -5.51 8.17 13.51
N PRO A 114 -5.06 8.57 14.72
CA PRO A 114 -5.10 7.69 15.90
C PRO A 114 -6.50 7.25 16.33
N GLU A 115 -7.54 8.00 15.96
CA GLU A 115 -8.93 7.72 16.34
C GLU A 115 -9.76 7.08 15.21
N LYS A 116 -9.15 6.73 14.07
CA LYS A 116 -9.84 6.18 12.91
C LYS A 116 -9.26 4.85 12.47
N GLY A 117 -10.14 3.95 12.04
CA GLY A 117 -9.72 2.83 11.22
C GLY A 117 -9.27 3.30 9.83
N PHE A 118 -8.55 2.45 9.12
CA PHE A 118 -8.13 2.74 7.75
C PHE A 118 -8.11 1.46 6.91
N PHE A 119 -8.01 1.63 5.61
CA PHE A 119 -7.66 0.54 4.69
C PHE A 119 -6.57 1.00 3.75
N LEU A 120 -5.88 0.05 3.16
CA LEU A 120 -4.76 0.31 2.26
C LEU A 120 -5.12 -0.04 0.83
N VAL A 121 -4.63 0.78 -0.08
CA VAL A 121 -4.64 0.51 -1.51
C VAL A 121 -3.20 0.56 -2.04
N PHE A 122 -2.71 -0.59 -2.49
CA PHE A 122 -1.47 -0.69 -3.24
C PHE A 122 -1.78 -0.62 -4.73
N ARG A 123 -1.14 0.31 -5.42
CA ARG A 123 -1.36 0.57 -6.84
C ARG A 123 -0.17 0.14 -7.65
N PHE A 124 -0.45 -0.56 -8.75
CA PHE A 124 0.52 -0.95 -9.77
C PHE A 124 0.24 -0.14 -11.04
N TYR A 125 1.14 0.74 -11.41
CA TYR A 125 1.02 1.51 -12.64
C TYR A 125 1.75 0.80 -13.78
N GLY A 126 0.98 0.29 -14.73
CA GLY A 126 1.47 -0.61 -15.75
C GLY A 126 1.81 -2.00 -15.18
N PRO A 127 0.83 -2.72 -14.61
CA PRO A 127 1.06 -4.03 -14.02
C PRO A 127 1.60 -5.00 -15.06
N THR A 128 2.61 -5.79 -14.69
CA THR A 128 3.23 -6.80 -15.57
C THR A 128 2.74 -8.21 -15.25
N GLU A 129 3.28 -9.20 -15.94
CA GLU A 129 2.86 -10.60 -15.83
C GLU A 129 2.82 -11.12 -14.39
N GLY A 130 3.82 -10.78 -13.56
CA GLY A 130 3.86 -11.22 -12.17
C GLY A 130 2.68 -10.75 -11.29
N TYR A 131 1.97 -9.69 -11.70
CA TYR A 131 0.68 -9.33 -11.11
C TYR A 131 -0.45 -10.20 -11.68
N MET A 132 -0.47 -10.42 -13.01
CA MET A 132 -1.55 -11.10 -13.70
C MET A 132 -1.63 -12.58 -13.33
N ASP A 133 -0.48 -13.25 -13.26
CA ASP A 133 -0.36 -14.66 -12.90
C ASP A 133 -0.22 -14.90 -11.39
N LYS A 134 -0.17 -13.80 -10.60
CA LYS A 134 -0.05 -13.85 -9.14
C LYS A 134 1.23 -14.53 -8.62
N THR A 135 2.29 -14.52 -9.40
CA THR A 135 3.58 -15.07 -8.97
C THR A 135 4.31 -14.14 -8.01
N TRP A 136 4.08 -12.83 -8.11
CA TRP A 136 4.54 -11.87 -7.10
C TRP A 136 3.45 -11.67 -6.03
N VAL A 137 3.79 -11.96 -4.79
CA VAL A 137 2.86 -11.90 -3.66
C VAL A 137 3.28 -10.79 -2.71
N LEU A 138 2.36 -9.86 -2.44
CA LEU A 138 2.56 -8.84 -1.41
C LEU A 138 2.34 -9.45 -0.03
N ASN A 139 3.27 -9.21 0.89
CA ASN A 139 3.16 -9.67 2.27
C ASN A 139 1.95 -9.03 2.97
N ASP A 140 1.44 -9.67 4.01
CA ASP A 140 0.42 -9.07 4.87
C ASP A 140 1.04 -8.02 5.81
N LEU A 141 0.21 -7.09 6.28
CA LEU A 141 0.64 -6.12 7.29
C LEU A 141 0.88 -6.81 8.62
N GLU A 142 1.99 -6.48 9.25
CA GLU A 142 2.35 -6.93 10.59
C GLU A 142 2.13 -5.82 11.61
N LEU A 143 1.43 -6.15 12.71
CA LEU A 143 1.28 -5.26 13.84
C LEU A 143 2.60 -5.17 14.61
N LEU A 144 3.14 -3.96 14.74
CA LEU A 144 4.33 -3.71 15.55
C LEU A 144 3.93 -3.58 17.04
N LYS A 145 4.76 -4.17 17.90
CA LYS A 145 4.54 -4.14 19.36
C LYS A 145 5.09 -2.87 19.99
#